data_702dc8a73d26cbdcc63b4d0b3b573151
#
_entry.id   702dc8a73d26cbdcc63b4d0b3b573151
#
_cell.length_a   1.000
_cell.length_b   1.000
_cell.length_c   1.000
_cell.angle_alpha   90.00
_cell.angle_beta   90.00
_cell.angle_gamma   90.00
#
_symmetry.space_group_name_H-M   'P 1'
#
loop_
_entity.id
_entity.type
_entity.pdbx_description
1 polymer ?
#
loop_
_entity_poly.entity_id
_entity_poly.type
_entity_poly.pdbx_seq_one_letter_code
_entity_poly.pdbx_strand_id
1 'polypeptide(L)' 'MTIEIQQYKSCTILKNNNDYQILWSRGKEVLNFPISQELVERVSTSEKDSLEVMFYCEHHRWP' A
#
# COMPACT_ATOMS: atom_id res chain seq x y z
N MET A 1 1.28 21.50 -4.45
CA MET A 1 0.95 20.22 -3.79
C MET A 1 1.82 19.14 -4.39
N THR A 2 2.55 18.44 -3.57
CA THR A 2 3.51 17.43 -4.03
C THR A 2 3.02 16.05 -3.64
N ILE A 3 2.95 15.15 -4.62
CA ILE A 3 2.63 13.74 -4.36
C ILE A 3 3.93 12.96 -4.48
N GLU A 4 4.27 12.23 -3.42
CA GLU A 4 5.43 11.36 -3.44
C GLU A 4 4.97 9.94 -3.79
N ILE A 5 5.73 9.31 -4.68
CA ILE A 5 5.41 7.97 -5.15
C ILE A 5 6.57 7.05 -4.80
N GLN A 6 6.27 5.96 -4.11
CA GLN A 6 7.25 4.92 -3.82
C GLN A 6 6.77 3.62 -4.42
N GLN A 7 7.57 3.05 -5.30
CA GLN A 7 7.21 1.80 -5.97
C GLN A 7 7.91 0.63 -5.30
N TYR A 8 7.13 -0.39 -4.99
CA TYR A 8 7.61 -1.65 -4.46
C TYR A 8 7.30 -2.75 -5.47
N LYS A 9 7.86 -3.93 -5.25
CA LYS A 9 7.70 -5.02 -6.19
C LYS A 9 6.24 -5.43 -6.40
N SER A 10 5.44 -5.37 -5.34
CA SER A 10 4.05 -5.84 -5.38
C SER A 10 3.02 -4.73 -5.35
N CYS A 11 3.40 -3.52 -4.99
CA CYS A 11 2.44 -2.42 -4.84
C CYS A 11 3.14 -1.08 -4.95
N THR A 12 2.33 -0.02 -4.94
CA THR A 12 2.81 1.36 -4.98
C THR A 12 2.22 2.12 -3.80
N ILE A 13 3.03 2.96 -3.16
CA ILE A 13 2.58 3.83 -2.08
C ILE A 13 2.57 5.26 -2.60
N LEU A 14 1.45 5.95 -2.39
CA LEU A 14 1.32 7.37 -2.69
C LEU A 14 1.21 8.14 -1.37
N LYS A 15 2.01 9.19 -1.24
CA LYS A 15 1.94 10.10 -0.11
C LYS A 15 1.49 11.46 -0.61
N ASN A 16 0.39 11.97 -0.05
CA ASN A 16 -0.14 13.29 -0.36
C ASN A 16 -0.33 14.03 0.96
N ASN A 17 0.57 14.97 1.26
CA ASN A 17 0.64 15.63 2.56
C ASN A 17 0.87 14.59 3.66
N ASN A 18 -0.10 14.42 4.56
CA ASN A 18 -0.01 13.45 5.65
C ASN A 18 -0.81 12.20 5.39
N ASP A 19 -1.39 12.08 4.19
CA ASP A 19 -2.22 10.94 3.83
C ASP A 19 -1.45 9.97 2.97
N TYR A 20 -1.65 8.68 3.22
CA TYR A 20 -1.02 7.62 2.47
C TYR A 20 -2.07 6.73 1.82
N GLN A 21 -1.74 6.25 0.63
CA GLN A 21 -2.58 5.30 -0.08
C GLN A 21 -1.69 4.20 -0.63
N ILE A 22 -2.20 2.97 -0.60
CA ILE A 22 -1.56 1.85 -1.25
C ILE A 22 -2.39 1.47 -2.48
N LEU A 23 -1.70 1.17 -3.58
CA LEU A 23 -2.40 0.71 -4.78
C LEU A 23 -1.62 -0.37 -5.49
N TRP A 24 -2.35 -1.25 -6.13
CA TRP A 24 -1.80 -2.30 -6.99
C TRP A 24 -2.84 -2.70 -8.01
N SER A 25 -2.41 -3.37 -9.06
CA SER A 25 -3.33 -3.84 -10.09
C SER A 25 -3.56 -5.34 -9.96
N ARG A 26 -4.79 -5.75 -10.21
CA ARG A 26 -5.16 -7.15 -10.25
C ARG A 26 -5.91 -7.37 -11.56
N GLY A 27 -5.24 -7.99 -12.55
CA GLY A 27 -5.82 -8.12 -13.87
C GLY A 27 -6.07 -6.75 -14.47
N LYS A 28 -7.33 -6.45 -14.78
CA LYS A 28 -7.73 -5.17 -15.35
C LYS A 28 -8.16 -4.14 -14.30
N GLU A 29 -8.16 -4.53 -13.02
CA GLU A 29 -8.60 -3.65 -11.96
C GLU A 29 -7.42 -3.03 -11.24
N VAL A 30 -7.59 -1.78 -10.80
CA VAL A 30 -6.65 -1.11 -9.94
C VAL A 30 -7.30 -0.97 -8.57
N LEU A 31 -6.64 -1.53 -7.55
CA LEU A 31 -7.12 -1.46 -6.18
C LEU A 31 -6.37 -0.35 -5.45
N ASN A 32 -7.11 0.47 -4.71
CA ASN A 32 -6.56 1.61 -4.01
C ASN A 32 -7.22 1.72 -2.63
N PHE A 33 -6.40 1.78 -1.58
CA PHE A 33 -6.91 1.88 -0.22
C PHE A 33 -6.12 2.92 0.57
N PRO A 34 -6.77 3.68 1.46
CA PRO A 34 -6.05 4.52 2.40
C PRO A 34 -5.37 3.66 3.47
N ILE A 35 -4.16 4.03 3.86
CA ILE A 35 -3.43 3.31 4.90
C ILE A 35 -2.74 4.29 5.84
N SER A 36 -2.38 3.80 7.03
CA SER A 36 -1.68 4.59 8.03
C SER A 36 -0.17 4.58 7.76
N GLN A 37 0.53 5.51 8.40
CA GLN A 37 1.99 5.56 8.33
C GLN A 37 2.61 4.25 8.82
N GLU A 38 2.05 3.64 9.85
CA GLU A 38 2.55 2.38 10.38
C GLU A 38 2.52 1.28 9.33
N LEU A 39 1.46 1.22 8.53
CA LEU A 39 1.35 0.23 7.46
C LEU A 39 2.32 0.53 6.34
N VAL A 40 2.58 1.81 6.04
CA VAL A 40 3.58 2.19 5.05
C VAL A 40 4.96 1.68 5.48
N GLU A 41 5.31 1.87 6.74
CA GLU A 41 6.60 1.38 7.25
C GLU A 41 6.70 -0.13 7.14
N ARG A 42 5.60 -0.84 7.41
CA ARG A 42 5.56 -2.28 7.29
C ARG A 42 5.75 -2.74 5.85
N VAL A 43 5.11 -2.05 4.89
CA VAL A 43 5.27 -2.34 3.46
C VAL A 43 6.74 -2.21 3.05
N SER A 44 7.44 -1.20 3.59
CA SER A 44 8.82 -0.94 3.22
C SER A 44 9.81 -1.93 3.84
N THR A 45 9.38 -2.74 4.80
CA THR A 45 10.26 -3.66 5.51
C THR A 45 10.64 -4.86 4.64
N SER A 46 9.67 -5.49 4.00
CA SER A 46 9.92 -6.64 3.15
C SER A 46 8.75 -6.88 2.20
N GLU A 47 8.98 -7.68 1.16
CA GLU A 47 7.92 -8.04 0.25
C GLU A 47 6.83 -8.85 0.94
N LYS A 48 7.21 -9.74 1.86
CA LYS A 48 6.24 -10.51 2.64
C LYS A 48 5.32 -9.58 3.41
N ASP A 49 5.89 -8.57 4.07
CA ASP A 49 5.08 -7.61 4.82
C ASP A 49 4.17 -6.81 3.91
N SER A 50 4.65 -6.43 2.73
CA SER A 50 3.80 -5.70 1.79
C SER A 50 2.61 -6.53 1.33
N LEU A 51 2.81 -7.83 1.08
CA LEU A 51 1.72 -8.72 0.71
C LEU A 51 0.71 -8.88 1.84
N GLU A 52 1.19 -8.93 3.09
CA GLU A 52 0.31 -9.00 4.25
C GLU A 52 -0.53 -7.74 4.39
N VAL A 53 0.07 -6.57 4.19
CA VAL A 53 -0.67 -5.31 4.23
C VAL A 53 -1.72 -5.25 3.11
N MET A 54 -1.38 -5.70 1.91
CA MET A 54 -2.32 -5.77 0.80
C MET A 54 -3.50 -6.65 1.15
N PHE A 55 -3.23 -7.81 1.74
CA PHE A 55 -4.29 -8.73 2.19
C PHE A 55 -5.19 -8.06 3.23
N TYR A 56 -4.58 -7.40 4.21
CA TYR A 56 -5.34 -6.70 5.24
C TYR A 56 -6.24 -5.62 4.65
N CYS A 57 -5.72 -4.84 3.70
CA CYS A 57 -6.51 -3.78 3.08
C CYS A 57 -7.71 -4.34 2.32
N GLU A 58 -7.55 -5.49 1.68
CA GLU A 58 -8.61 -6.07 0.87
C GLU A 58 -9.66 -6.78 1.74
N HIS A 59 -9.23 -7.46 2.79
CA HIS A 59 -10.11 -8.30 3.59
C HIS A 59 -10.39 -7.79 4.99
N HIS A 60 -9.75 -6.71 5.41
CA HIS A 60 -9.86 -6.11 6.75
C HIS A 60 -9.49 -7.08 7.87
N ARG A 61 -8.58 -8.00 7.58
CA ARG A 61 -8.04 -8.93 8.59
C ARG A 61 -6.64 -9.36 8.15
N TRP A 62 -5.82 -9.72 9.11
CA TRP A 62 -4.47 -10.19 8.82
C TRP A 62 -4.49 -11.67 8.40
N PRO A 63 -3.57 -12.05 7.50
CA PRO A 63 -3.48 -13.45 7.06
C PRO A 63 -3.04 -14.40 8.16
#